data_7e46fc8c1e45bd09582b23ad2f924ff1
#
_entry.id   7e46fc8c1e45bd09582b23ad2f924ff1
#
_cell.length_a   1.000
_cell.length_b   1.000
_cell.length_c   1.000
_cell.angle_alpha   90.00
_cell.angle_beta   90.00
_cell.angle_gamma   90.00
#
_symmetry.space_group_name_H-M   'P 1'
#
loop_
_entity.id
_entity.type
_entity.pdbx_description
1 polymer ?
#
loop_
_entity_poly.entity_id
_entity_poly.type
_entity_poly.pdbx_seq_one_letter_code
_entity_poly.pdbx_strand_id
1 'polypeptide(L)'
;MEELKTQNAEVQYIELEKMTINSCKECYICQDTAGVYGCVQKDDMTEIAEKILWADAIILATPIFAWYCTSKMKAVLDRHYGFNKYYGSAGGCLWEGKKVGIIATHGYEGDYATEPFEVGVKRLCTHSNLKYVGMYSVQDNDNLASFQTSEAVEGAKAFARKVIREVM
;
A
#
# COMPACT_ATOMS: atom_id res chain seq x y z
N MET A 1 3.19 4.94 -13.39
CA MET A 1 2.18 4.12 -14.10
C MET A 1 2.57 3.84 -15.56
N GLU A 2 3.00 4.84 -16.31
CA GLU A 2 3.40 4.63 -17.72
C GLU A 2 4.48 3.55 -17.87
N GLU A 3 5.58 3.62 -17.09
CA GLU A 3 6.64 2.62 -17.11
C GLU A 3 6.14 1.19 -16.87
N LEU A 4 5.17 1.00 -15.96
CA LEU A 4 4.55 -0.31 -15.72
C LEU A 4 3.81 -0.82 -16.97
N LYS A 5 3.07 0.06 -17.64
CA LYS A 5 2.34 -0.28 -18.88
C LYS A 5 3.28 -0.64 -20.03
N THR A 6 4.44 0.02 -20.14
CA THR A 6 5.44 -0.34 -21.17
C THR A 6 6.00 -1.75 -20.98
N GLN A 7 5.88 -2.31 -19.79
CA GLN A 7 6.27 -3.68 -19.43
C GLN A 7 5.07 -4.66 -19.47
N ASN A 8 3.96 -4.27 -20.13
CA ASN A 8 2.72 -5.06 -20.23
C ASN A 8 2.05 -5.37 -18.87
N ALA A 9 2.30 -4.57 -17.83
CA ALA A 9 1.57 -4.71 -16.58
C ALA A 9 0.20 -4.04 -16.67
N GLU A 10 -0.83 -4.74 -16.22
CA GLU A 10 -2.13 -4.13 -15.98
C GLU A 10 -2.07 -3.33 -14.67
N VAL A 11 -2.52 -2.08 -14.69
CA VAL A 11 -2.40 -1.18 -13.55
C VAL A 11 -3.76 -0.59 -13.20
N GLN A 12 -4.20 -0.82 -11.96
CA GLN A 12 -5.35 -0.14 -11.37
C GLN A 12 -4.88 0.93 -10.39
N TYR A 13 -5.41 2.13 -10.51
CA TYR A 13 -5.13 3.26 -9.64
C TYR A 13 -6.35 3.57 -8.78
N ILE A 14 -6.11 3.73 -7.47
CA ILE A 14 -7.14 4.10 -6.50
C ILE A 14 -6.72 5.41 -5.83
N GLU A 15 -7.51 6.45 -5.99
CA GLU A 15 -7.32 7.72 -5.30
C GLU A 15 -8.11 7.70 -3.99
N LEU A 16 -7.42 7.34 -2.90
CA LEU A 16 -8.06 7.15 -1.60
C LEU A 16 -8.78 8.41 -1.09
N GLU A 17 -8.33 9.61 -1.51
CA GLU A 17 -8.98 10.85 -1.10
C GLU A 17 -10.43 10.96 -1.60
N LYS A 18 -10.74 10.35 -2.71
CA LYS A 18 -12.09 10.30 -3.27
C LYS A 18 -12.97 9.19 -2.70
N MET A 19 -12.39 8.31 -1.88
CA MET A 19 -13.07 7.14 -1.32
C MET A 19 -13.62 7.44 0.08
N THR A 20 -14.72 6.81 0.41
CA THR A 20 -15.27 6.77 1.78
C THR A 20 -14.73 5.55 2.49
N ILE A 21 -13.79 5.76 3.42
CA ILE A 21 -13.12 4.68 4.15
C ILE A 21 -13.24 4.95 5.64
N ASN A 22 -14.01 4.12 6.33
CA ASN A 22 -14.17 4.21 7.78
C ASN A 22 -13.00 3.50 8.49
N SER A 23 -12.66 3.97 9.69
CA SER A 23 -11.68 3.32 10.55
C SER A 23 -12.09 1.89 10.92
N CYS A 24 -11.13 1.03 11.17
CA CYS A 24 -11.41 -0.31 11.71
C CYS A 24 -12.11 -0.19 13.08
N LYS A 25 -13.19 -0.96 13.28
CA LYS A 25 -13.94 -1.00 14.56
C LYS A 25 -13.46 -2.12 15.50
N GLU A 26 -12.47 -2.88 15.07
CA GLU A 26 -11.95 -4.02 15.84
C GLU A 26 -13.04 -5.02 16.29
N CYS A 27 -14.06 -5.19 15.46
CA CYS A 27 -15.21 -6.06 15.79
C CYS A 27 -14.97 -7.56 15.49
N TYR A 28 -13.88 -7.90 14.84
CA TYR A 28 -13.43 -9.25 14.47
C TYR A 28 -14.37 -10.07 13.58
N ILE A 29 -15.53 -9.58 13.18
CA ILE A 29 -16.49 -10.34 12.35
C ILE A 29 -15.85 -10.85 11.05
N CYS A 30 -14.97 -10.07 10.44
CA CYS A 30 -14.24 -10.50 9.25
C CYS A 30 -13.32 -11.72 9.50
N GLN A 31 -12.99 -12.04 10.75
CA GLN A 31 -12.10 -13.16 11.11
C GLN A 31 -12.79 -14.52 10.98
N ASP A 32 -14.13 -14.53 11.00
CA ASP A 32 -14.95 -15.75 10.87
C ASP A 32 -15.50 -15.93 9.46
N THR A 33 -15.14 -15.05 8.52
CA THR A 33 -15.60 -15.12 7.13
C THR A 33 -14.49 -15.70 6.25
N ALA A 34 -14.59 -16.95 5.87
CA ALA A 34 -13.57 -17.65 5.09
C ALA A 34 -13.56 -17.21 3.62
N GLY A 35 -12.37 -17.20 3.01
CA GLY A 35 -12.17 -17.04 1.57
C GLY A 35 -12.45 -15.66 0.97
N VAL A 36 -12.98 -14.71 1.73
CA VAL A 36 -13.29 -13.34 1.27
C VAL A 36 -12.87 -12.30 2.29
N TYR A 37 -12.76 -11.05 1.89
CA TYR A 37 -12.41 -9.93 2.77
C TYR A 37 -13.31 -9.83 4.00
N GLY A 38 -14.61 -9.94 3.82
CA GLY A 38 -15.59 -10.21 4.89
C GLY A 38 -15.82 -9.08 5.90
N CYS A 39 -15.37 -7.84 5.67
CA CYS A 39 -15.67 -6.74 6.56
C CYS A 39 -17.14 -6.33 6.47
N VAL A 40 -17.79 -6.13 7.63
CA VAL A 40 -19.22 -5.78 7.70
C VAL A 40 -19.51 -4.30 7.48
N GLN A 41 -18.50 -3.44 7.48
CA GLN A 41 -18.69 -2.03 7.20
C GLN A 41 -18.99 -1.83 5.72
N LYS A 42 -20.05 -1.10 5.45
CA LYS A 42 -20.48 -0.78 4.08
C LYS A 42 -19.86 0.56 3.68
N ASP A 43 -18.69 0.48 3.06
CA ASP A 43 -17.93 1.60 2.53
C ASP A 43 -17.04 1.14 1.36
N ASP A 44 -16.28 2.04 0.76
CA ASP A 44 -15.50 1.75 -0.44
C ASP A 44 -14.31 0.80 -0.19
N MET A 45 -14.05 0.42 1.06
CA MET A 45 -13.00 -0.55 1.38
C MET A 45 -13.27 -1.93 0.77
N THR A 46 -14.52 -2.27 0.45
CA THR A 46 -14.84 -3.52 -0.26
C THR A 46 -14.23 -3.51 -1.66
N GLU A 47 -14.43 -2.42 -2.42
CA GLU A 47 -13.83 -2.25 -3.75
C GLU A 47 -12.30 -2.24 -3.69
N ILE A 48 -11.73 -1.55 -2.70
CA ILE A 48 -10.28 -1.51 -2.47
C ILE A 48 -9.75 -2.92 -2.21
N ALA A 49 -10.44 -3.69 -1.38
CA ALA A 49 -10.04 -5.06 -1.04
C ALA A 49 -10.07 -6.00 -2.26
N GLU A 50 -11.08 -5.88 -3.11
CA GLU A 50 -11.15 -6.65 -4.37
C GLU A 50 -9.95 -6.36 -5.27
N LYS A 51 -9.58 -5.07 -5.43
CA LYS A 51 -8.40 -4.67 -6.22
C LYS A 51 -7.08 -5.14 -5.58
N ILE A 52 -6.96 -5.08 -4.26
CA ILE A 52 -5.81 -5.63 -3.52
C ILE A 52 -5.69 -7.15 -3.75
N LEU A 53 -6.79 -7.87 -3.69
CA LEU A 53 -6.79 -9.33 -3.91
C LEU A 53 -6.50 -9.71 -5.36
N TRP A 54 -6.94 -8.89 -6.31
CA TRP A 54 -6.64 -9.07 -7.74
C TRP A 54 -5.16 -8.85 -8.08
N ALA A 55 -4.51 -7.86 -7.47
CA ALA A 55 -3.15 -7.46 -7.83
C ALA A 55 -2.07 -8.45 -7.38
N ASP A 56 -1.01 -8.61 -8.15
CA ASP A 56 0.22 -9.33 -7.75
C ASP A 56 1.15 -8.44 -6.93
N ALA A 57 1.10 -7.13 -7.17
CA ALA A 57 1.85 -6.12 -6.41
C ALA A 57 0.98 -4.95 -6.00
N ILE A 58 1.22 -4.44 -4.80
CA ILE A 58 0.52 -3.31 -4.17
C ILE A 58 1.53 -2.20 -3.95
N ILE A 59 1.27 -1.02 -4.53
CA ILE A 59 2.10 0.17 -4.30
C ILE A 59 1.34 1.13 -3.40
N LEU A 60 1.86 1.35 -2.20
CA LEU A 60 1.36 2.33 -1.24
C LEU A 60 1.95 3.70 -1.57
N ALA A 61 1.18 4.54 -2.25
CA ALA A 61 1.61 5.90 -2.63
C ALA A 61 1.01 6.92 -1.65
N THR A 62 1.85 7.69 -0.94
CA THR A 62 1.40 8.61 0.12
C THR A 62 2.39 9.74 0.35
N PRO A 63 1.95 10.97 0.62
CA PRO A 63 2.78 11.94 1.33
C PRO A 63 2.98 11.48 2.78
N ILE A 64 4.11 11.84 3.37
CA ILE A 64 4.41 11.58 4.78
C ILE A 64 3.90 12.76 5.61
N PHE A 65 2.92 12.49 6.46
CA PHE A 65 2.36 13.41 7.44
C PHE A 65 2.64 12.89 8.85
N ALA A 66 3.23 13.72 9.72
CA ALA A 66 3.61 13.32 11.07
C ALA A 66 4.36 11.97 11.11
N TRP A 67 5.35 11.81 10.22
CA TRP A 67 6.20 10.61 10.05
C TRP A 67 5.45 9.33 9.63
N TYR A 68 4.19 9.47 9.20
CA TYR A 68 3.37 8.33 8.78
C TYR A 68 2.60 8.63 7.49
N CYS A 69 1.79 7.71 7.02
CA CYS A 69 0.95 7.91 5.85
C CYS A 69 -0.28 8.78 6.17
N THR A 70 -1.04 9.16 5.14
CA THR A 70 -2.31 9.87 5.30
C THR A 70 -3.32 9.06 6.11
N SER A 71 -4.30 9.74 6.73
CA SER A 71 -5.35 9.09 7.53
C SER A 71 -6.15 8.04 6.75
N LYS A 72 -6.45 8.30 5.48
CA LYS A 72 -7.17 7.34 4.61
C LYS A 72 -6.32 6.12 4.29
N MET A 73 -5.04 6.29 3.99
CA MET A 73 -4.11 5.18 3.82
C MET A 73 -4.01 4.36 5.12
N LYS A 74 -3.91 5.03 6.27
CA LYS A 74 -3.90 4.36 7.58
C LYS A 74 -5.17 3.56 7.82
N ALA A 75 -6.35 4.09 7.46
CA ALA A 75 -7.61 3.36 7.60
C ALA A 75 -7.64 2.08 6.73
N VAL A 76 -7.07 2.11 5.51
CA VAL A 76 -6.89 0.92 4.68
C VAL A 76 -5.98 -0.09 5.37
N LEU A 77 -4.81 0.36 5.86
CA LEU A 77 -3.84 -0.51 6.54
C LEU A 77 -4.41 -1.12 7.84
N ASP A 78 -5.16 -0.35 8.63
CA ASP A 78 -5.79 -0.85 9.87
C ASP A 78 -6.85 -1.92 9.60
N ARG A 79 -7.41 -1.94 8.40
CA ARG A 79 -8.41 -2.94 8.01
C ARG A 79 -7.78 -4.21 7.38
N HIS A 80 -6.46 -4.42 7.53
CA HIS A 80 -5.76 -5.64 7.12
C HIS A 80 -6.34 -6.92 7.74
N TYR A 81 -7.03 -6.82 8.88
CA TYR A 81 -7.74 -7.94 9.50
C TYR A 81 -8.71 -8.65 8.57
N GLY A 82 -9.27 -7.94 7.58
CA GLY A 82 -10.11 -8.56 6.56
C GLY A 82 -9.34 -9.53 5.65
N PHE A 83 -8.03 -9.32 5.48
CA PHE A 83 -7.15 -10.19 4.69
C PHE A 83 -6.48 -11.27 5.55
N ASN A 84 -6.10 -10.93 6.79
CA ASN A 84 -5.45 -11.84 7.74
C ASN A 84 -6.50 -12.46 8.67
N LYS A 85 -6.74 -13.75 8.54
CA LYS A 85 -7.75 -14.50 9.31
C LYS A 85 -7.14 -15.24 10.50
N TYR A 86 -6.21 -14.60 11.22
CA TYR A 86 -5.41 -15.27 12.24
C TYR A 86 -6.07 -15.36 13.62
N TYR A 87 -7.14 -14.60 13.86
CA TYR A 87 -7.74 -14.43 15.19
C TYR A 87 -9.15 -15.03 15.31
N GLY A 88 -9.66 -15.69 14.27
CA GLY A 88 -10.99 -16.28 14.23
C GLY A 88 -11.01 -17.66 13.62
N SER A 89 -12.20 -18.15 13.31
CA SER A 89 -12.45 -19.52 12.83
C SER A 89 -12.07 -19.73 11.36
N ALA A 90 -12.00 -18.67 10.55
CA ALA A 90 -11.74 -18.81 9.12
C ALA A 90 -10.30 -19.25 8.78
N GLY A 91 -9.32 -18.78 9.55
CA GLY A 91 -7.91 -19.08 9.32
C GLY A 91 -7.33 -18.52 8.01
N GLY A 92 -6.01 -18.53 7.87
CA GLY A 92 -5.32 -18.20 6.64
C GLY A 92 -5.05 -16.70 6.39
N CYS A 93 -4.47 -16.42 5.23
CA CYS A 93 -4.12 -15.08 4.77
C CYS A 93 -4.47 -14.94 3.28
N LEU A 94 -5.38 -14.04 2.94
CA LEU A 94 -5.93 -13.90 1.58
C LEU A 94 -4.97 -13.22 0.60
N TRP A 95 -4.02 -12.45 1.08
CA TRP A 95 -3.06 -11.69 0.27
C TRP A 95 -1.61 -12.15 0.41
N GLU A 96 -1.42 -13.32 0.99
CA GLU A 96 -0.10 -13.95 1.14
C GLU A 96 0.68 -13.98 -0.18
N GLY A 97 1.98 -13.72 -0.09
CA GLY A 97 2.90 -13.76 -1.23
C GLY A 97 2.88 -12.54 -2.14
N LYS A 98 1.88 -11.64 -2.03
CA LYS A 98 1.85 -10.41 -2.82
C LYS A 98 3.02 -9.49 -2.48
N LYS A 99 3.48 -8.73 -3.47
CA LYS A 99 4.56 -7.77 -3.34
C LYS A 99 4.02 -6.44 -2.84
N VAL A 100 4.74 -5.78 -1.95
CA VAL A 100 4.36 -4.46 -1.43
C VAL A 100 5.53 -3.50 -1.56
N GLY A 101 5.29 -2.38 -2.24
CA GLY A 101 6.24 -1.29 -2.36
C GLY A 101 5.66 0.02 -1.85
N ILE A 102 6.53 0.98 -1.58
CA ILE A 102 6.13 2.33 -1.14
C ILE A 102 6.61 3.35 -2.15
N ILE A 103 5.77 4.32 -2.48
CA ILE A 103 6.17 5.60 -3.08
C ILE A 103 5.78 6.69 -2.09
N ALA A 104 6.76 7.48 -1.63
CA ALA A 104 6.50 8.52 -0.65
C ALA A 104 7.01 9.89 -1.10
N THR A 105 6.30 10.94 -0.70
CA THR A 105 6.80 12.31 -0.71
C THR A 105 6.93 12.82 0.72
N HIS A 106 7.92 13.64 1.01
CA HIS A 106 8.21 14.08 2.38
C HIS A 106 8.88 15.45 2.41
N GLY A 107 8.68 16.20 3.49
CA GLY A 107 9.31 17.53 3.67
C GLY A 107 10.65 17.50 4.38
N TYR A 108 10.86 16.60 5.36
CA TYR A 108 12.12 16.45 6.06
C TYR A 108 13.10 15.55 5.28
N GLU A 109 14.36 15.47 5.74
CA GLU A 109 15.36 14.62 5.07
C GLU A 109 14.99 13.13 5.12
N GLY A 110 15.23 12.46 4.02
CA GLY A 110 15.13 11.04 3.68
C GLY A 110 14.66 10.12 4.79
N ASP A 111 15.58 9.37 5.38
CA ASP A 111 15.24 8.33 6.37
C ASP A 111 14.56 8.90 7.62
N TYR A 112 14.97 10.09 8.08
CA TYR A 112 14.32 10.76 9.21
C TYR A 112 12.81 10.95 8.98
N ALA A 113 12.42 11.26 7.73
CA ALA A 113 11.02 11.47 7.40
C ALA A 113 10.25 10.16 7.20
N THR A 114 10.86 9.16 6.56
CA THR A 114 10.14 8.01 5.99
C THR A 114 10.25 6.72 6.79
N GLU A 115 11.32 6.55 7.60
CA GLU A 115 11.60 5.31 8.34
C GLU A 115 10.43 4.81 9.20
N PRO A 116 9.73 5.65 9.99
CA PRO A 116 8.64 5.15 10.84
C PRO A 116 7.51 4.48 10.05
N PHE A 117 7.16 5.05 8.88
CA PHE A 117 6.16 4.44 8.01
C PHE A 117 6.70 3.18 7.34
N GLU A 118 7.92 3.22 6.81
CA GLU A 118 8.55 2.07 6.15
C GLU A 118 8.68 0.87 7.09
N VAL A 119 9.13 1.10 8.32
CA VAL A 119 9.24 0.05 9.36
C VAL A 119 7.86 -0.55 9.66
N GLY A 120 6.82 0.28 9.77
CA GLY A 120 5.45 -0.18 9.95
C GLY A 120 4.99 -1.10 8.82
N VAL A 121 5.23 -0.71 7.58
CA VAL A 121 4.89 -1.53 6.40
C VAL A 121 5.70 -2.82 6.34
N LYS A 122 7.00 -2.79 6.62
CA LYS A 122 7.86 -4.00 6.70
C LYS A 122 7.32 -5.00 7.73
N ARG A 123 6.90 -4.51 8.91
CA ARG A 123 6.30 -5.36 9.95
C ARG A 123 4.96 -5.94 9.51
N LEU A 124 4.11 -5.14 8.86
CA LEU A 124 2.86 -5.63 8.28
C LEU A 124 3.13 -6.71 7.23
N CYS A 125 4.11 -6.50 6.36
CA CYS A 125 4.50 -7.51 5.36
C CYS A 125 4.93 -8.81 6.01
N THR A 126 5.79 -8.75 7.04
CA THR A 126 6.20 -9.95 7.79
C THR A 126 5.01 -10.65 8.45
N HIS A 127 4.14 -9.89 9.11
CA HIS A 127 2.95 -10.43 9.78
C HIS A 127 1.97 -11.09 8.81
N SER A 128 1.89 -10.58 7.58
CA SER A 128 0.90 -10.99 6.57
C SER A 128 1.47 -11.91 5.49
N ASN A 129 2.70 -12.41 5.65
CA ASN A 129 3.42 -13.20 4.64
C ASN A 129 3.50 -12.51 3.26
N LEU A 130 3.57 -11.17 3.26
CA LEU A 130 3.79 -10.35 2.07
C LEU A 130 5.29 -10.18 1.80
N LYS A 131 5.65 -9.84 0.57
CA LYS A 131 7.04 -9.57 0.18
C LYS A 131 7.25 -8.07 0.02
N TYR A 132 8.00 -7.46 0.94
CA TYR A 132 8.38 -6.06 0.80
C TYR A 132 9.44 -5.90 -0.28
N VAL A 133 9.18 -5.06 -1.29
CA VAL A 133 10.08 -4.86 -2.45
C VAL A 133 10.88 -3.57 -2.38
N GLY A 134 10.60 -2.69 -1.43
CA GLY A 134 11.35 -1.45 -1.20
C GLY A 134 10.48 -0.20 -1.24
N MET A 135 11.15 0.93 -1.08
CA MET A 135 10.57 2.26 -1.15
C MET A 135 11.32 3.12 -2.17
N TYR A 136 10.59 3.98 -2.85
CA TYR A 136 11.11 5.13 -3.56
C TYR A 136 10.47 6.39 -2.96
N SER A 137 11.28 7.38 -2.59
CA SER A 137 10.78 8.62 -2.03
C SER A 137 11.43 9.84 -2.66
N VAL A 138 10.72 10.97 -2.64
CA VAL A 138 11.21 12.26 -3.13
C VAL A 138 10.90 13.32 -2.08
N GLN A 139 11.91 14.12 -1.77
CA GLN A 139 11.74 15.26 -0.88
C GLN A 139 10.98 16.39 -1.60
N ASP A 140 9.96 16.90 -0.95
CA ASP A 140 9.27 18.14 -1.33
C ASP A 140 10.06 19.33 -0.76
N ASN A 141 10.56 20.16 -1.64
CA ASN A 141 11.27 21.39 -1.28
C ASN A 141 10.34 22.61 -1.47
N ASP A 142 9.07 22.49 -1.11
CA ASP A 142 8.02 23.49 -1.31
C ASP A 142 7.87 23.94 -2.78
N ASN A 143 8.21 23.03 -3.71
CA ASN A 143 8.20 23.29 -5.14
C ASN A 143 7.77 22.05 -5.92
N LEU A 144 6.65 22.13 -6.62
CA LEU A 144 6.16 21.05 -7.48
C LEU A 144 7.18 20.58 -8.52
N ALA A 145 8.12 21.43 -8.94
CA ALA A 145 9.19 21.05 -9.85
C ALA A 145 10.13 19.99 -9.26
N SER A 146 10.19 19.84 -7.93
CA SER A 146 10.99 18.79 -7.26
C SER A 146 10.60 17.38 -7.74
N PHE A 147 9.33 17.17 -8.09
CA PHE A 147 8.82 15.89 -8.56
C PHE A 147 8.96 15.68 -10.07
N GLN A 148 9.37 16.73 -10.80
CA GLN A 148 9.46 16.74 -12.27
C GLN A 148 10.92 16.74 -12.76
N THR A 149 11.89 16.67 -11.86
CA THR A 149 13.32 16.57 -12.24
C THR A 149 13.57 15.26 -12.97
N SER A 150 14.57 15.24 -13.87
CA SER A 150 14.95 14.01 -14.56
C SER A 150 15.32 12.90 -13.57
N GLU A 151 15.97 13.24 -12.45
CA GLU A 151 16.33 12.30 -11.39
C GLU A 151 15.09 11.70 -10.73
N ALA A 152 14.10 12.52 -10.35
CA ALA A 152 12.86 12.04 -9.73
C ALA A 152 12.07 11.12 -10.69
N VAL A 153 11.99 11.50 -11.96
CA VAL A 153 11.31 10.69 -12.97
C VAL A 153 12.00 9.35 -13.23
N GLU A 154 13.33 9.36 -13.41
CA GLU A 154 14.09 8.12 -13.63
C GLU A 154 14.13 7.23 -12.38
N GLY A 155 14.19 7.79 -11.17
CA GLY A 155 14.05 7.04 -9.93
C GLY A 155 12.71 6.31 -9.83
N ALA A 156 11.61 7.00 -10.15
CA ALA A 156 10.28 6.39 -10.17
C ALA A 156 10.17 5.26 -11.21
N LYS A 157 10.74 5.44 -12.41
CA LYS A 157 10.80 4.40 -13.44
C LYS A 157 11.65 3.20 -13.00
N ALA A 158 12.82 3.47 -12.40
CA ALA A 158 13.69 2.42 -11.89
C ALA A 158 12.98 1.59 -10.81
N PHE A 159 12.24 2.25 -9.91
CA PHE A 159 11.43 1.56 -8.91
C PHE A 159 10.30 0.72 -9.55
N ALA A 160 9.61 1.25 -10.56
CA ALA A 160 8.60 0.49 -11.30
C ALA A 160 9.19 -0.78 -11.94
N ARG A 161 10.35 -0.69 -12.60
CA ARG A 161 11.07 -1.84 -13.16
C ARG A 161 11.48 -2.85 -12.10
N LYS A 162 11.88 -2.39 -10.91
CA LYS A 162 12.19 -3.26 -9.76
C LYS A 162 10.95 -4.05 -9.34
N VAL A 163 9.80 -3.38 -9.16
CA VAL A 163 8.55 -4.05 -8.76
C VAL A 163 8.16 -5.15 -9.76
N ILE A 164 8.26 -4.88 -11.07
CA ILE A 164 7.94 -5.88 -12.08
C ILE A 164 8.84 -7.12 -11.99
N ARG A 165 10.15 -6.94 -11.82
CA ARG A 165 11.08 -8.07 -11.66
C ARG A 165 10.78 -8.96 -10.45
N GLU A 166 10.19 -8.41 -9.42
CA GLU A 166 9.78 -9.17 -8.24
C GLU A 166 8.45 -9.93 -8.44
N VAL A 167 7.67 -9.53 -9.44
CA VAL A 167 6.40 -10.21 -9.79
C VAL A 167 6.63 -11.36 -10.75
N MET A 168 7.55 -11.18 -11.71
CA MET A 168 7.89 -12.19 -12.72
C MET A 168 8.69 -13.37 -12.11
#